data_1422a237235c71f4a8e92980f531c117
#
_entry.id   1422a237235c71f4a8e92980f531c117
#
_cell.length_a   1.000
_cell.length_b   1.000
_cell.length_c   1.000
_cell.angle_alpha   90.00
_cell.angle_beta   90.00
_cell.angle_gamma   90.00
#
_symmetry.space_group_name_H-M   'P 1'
#
loop_
_entity.id
_entity.type
_entity.pdbx_description
1 polymer ?
#
loop_
_entity_poly.entity_id
_entity_poly.type
_entity_poly.pdbx_seq_one_letter_code
_entity_poly.pdbx_strand_id
1 'polypeptide(L)'
;MEREDKGKRYTIGQEQLLRLKTKNLTIEEQEELRKLLAPRSRFLPSTEEKIFELVRFMLKDRYTTFLNCIEQLKTNFSNLVFVWKIGDKRNILYYKVTQNSQVICSIGIHLDTIEGRITLDKKSCDTFEIHRKEFARMQTQWIFDTVPFKNNKKKLYFDLTEPVLQKDFLQVLLLQRKAK
;
A
#
# COMPACT_ATOMS: atom_id res chain seq x y z
N MET A 1 -1.69 1.85 -31.12
CA MET A 1 -1.38 3.15 -30.49
C MET A 1 -1.31 3.11 -28.95
N GLU A 2 -1.43 1.92 -28.33
CA GLU A 2 -1.43 1.79 -26.84
C GLU A 2 -0.09 1.36 -26.19
N ARG A 3 0.96 1.15 -26.97
CA ARG A 3 2.25 0.66 -26.44
C ARG A 3 3.23 1.76 -25.99
N GLU A 4 3.07 2.98 -26.46
CA GLU A 4 3.99 4.09 -26.13
C GLU A 4 3.75 4.71 -24.75
N ASP A 5 2.53 4.62 -24.22
CA ASP A 5 2.19 5.25 -22.93
C ASP A 5 2.71 4.49 -21.69
N LYS A 6 2.97 3.19 -21.83
CA LYS A 6 3.49 2.37 -20.72
C LYS A 6 4.97 2.66 -20.41
N GLY A 7 5.76 3.00 -21.42
CA GLY A 7 7.17 3.38 -21.26
C GLY A 7 7.35 4.73 -20.57
N LYS A 8 6.51 5.72 -20.90
CA LYS A 8 6.62 7.10 -20.36
C LYS A 8 6.36 7.19 -18.85
N ARG A 9 5.45 6.40 -18.29
CA ARG A 9 5.15 6.43 -16.84
C ARG A 9 6.33 5.98 -15.99
N TYR A 10 7.09 5.00 -16.43
CA TYR A 10 8.28 4.54 -15.71
C TYR A 10 9.46 5.49 -15.87
N THR A 11 9.56 6.13 -17.00
CA THR A 11 10.58 7.17 -17.27
C THR A 11 10.36 8.41 -16.40
N ILE A 12 9.09 8.80 -16.18
CA ILE A 12 8.74 9.90 -15.26
C ILE A 12 9.16 9.57 -13.82
N GLY A 13 8.96 8.35 -13.33
CA GLY A 13 9.44 7.92 -12.03
C GLY A 13 10.96 7.99 -11.90
N GLN A 14 11.69 7.57 -12.93
CA GLN A 14 13.16 7.69 -12.98
C GLN A 14 13.61 9.14 -13.05
N GLU A 15 12.96 10.00 -13.83
CA GLU A 15 13.25 11.43 -13.89
C GLU A 15 12.94 12.14 -12.57
N GLN A 16 11.86 11.79 -11.90
CA GLN A 16 11.54 12.31 -10.56
C GLN A 16 12.60 11.88 -9.55
N LEU A 17 13.12 10.67 -9.63
CA LEU A 17 14.21 10.18 -8.81
C LEU A 17 15.52 10.92 -9.08
N LEU A 18 15.84 11.19 -10.34
CA LEU A 18 17.01 11.96 -10.75
C LEU A 18 16.85 13.44 -10.35
N ARG A 19 15.65 14.00 -10.39
CA ARG A 19 15.34 15.38 -9.92
C ARG A 19 15.35 15.48 -8.39
N LEU A 20 14.98 14.47 -7.69
CA LEU A 20 15.08 14.37 -6.23
C LEU A 20 16.53 14.28 -5.76
N LYS A 21 17.53 14.46 -6.70
CA LYS A 21 18.97 14.49 -6.39
C LYS A 21 19.20 14.25 -4.92
N THR A 22 19.18 13.00 -4.61
CA THR A 22 19.10 12.45 -3.28
C THR A 22 20.42 12.72 -2.61
N LYS A 23 20.50 13.86 -1.98
CA LYS A 23 21.70 14.29 -1.25
C LYS A 23 22.15 13.30 -0.17
N ASN A 24 21.32 12.28 0.13
CA ASN A 24 21.50 11.39 1.26
C ASN A 24 21.45 9.90 0.94
N LEU A 25 21.36 9.48 -0.34
CA LEU A 25 21.48 8.07 -0.69
C LEU A 25 22.89 7.75 -1.16
N THR A 26 23.39 6.59 -0.74
CA THR A 26 24.62 6.04 -1.28
C THR A 26 24.45 5.66 -2.75
N ILE A 27 25.54 5.50 -3.48
CA ILE A 27 25.50 5.08 -4.90
C ILE A 27 24.79 3.73 -5.04
N GLU A 28 25.01 2.82 -4.08
CA GLU A 28 24.40 1.48 -4.05
C GLU A 28 22.87 1.58 -3.87
N GLU A 29 22.39 2.41 -2.94
CA GLU A 29 20.96 2.64 -2.70
C GLU A 29 20.28 3.29 -3.91
N GLN A 30 20.96 4.22 -4.59
CA GLN A 30 20.45 4.80 -5.83
C GLN A 30 20.32 3.75 -6.93
N GLU A 31 21.26 2.82 -7.00
CA GLU A 31 21.25 1.76 -8.00
C GLU A 31 20.18 0.70 -7.68
N GLU A 32 20.00 0.35 -6.41
CA GLU A 32 18.90 -0.53 -5.96
C GLU A 32 17.53 0.09 -6.26
N LEU A 33 17.38 1.39 -6.00
CA LEU A 33 16.15 2.11 -6.30
C LEU A 33 15.88 2.18 -7.81
N ARG A 34 16.93 2.38 -8.63
CA ARG A 34 16.81 2.29 -10.09
C ARG A 34 16.37 0.91 -10.55
N LYS A 35 16.88 -0.14 -9.94
CA LYS A 35 16.46 -1.52 -10.24
C LYS A 35 14.99 -1.76 -9.88
N LEU A 36 14.54 -1.26 -8.74
CA LEU A 36 13.13 -1.35 -8.31
C LEU A 36 12.19 -0.58 -9.24
N LEU A 37 12.64 0.54 -9.79
CA LEU A 37 11.86 1.35 -10.72
C LEU A 37 11.90 0.85 -12.16
N ALA A 38 12.85 -0.03 -12.48
CA ALA A 38 12.93 -0.60 -13.82
C ALA A 38 11.69 -1.48 -14.10
N PRO A 39 11.07 -1.38 -15.30
CA PRO A 39 9.81 -2.05 -15.62
C PRO A 39 9.81 -3.57 -15.46
N ARG A 40 10.99 -4.19 -15.34
CA ARG A 40 11.18 -5.64 -15.22
C ARG A 40 12.02 -6.04 -14.01
N SER A 41 12.33 -5.11 -13.12
CA SER A 41 13.13 -5.43 -11.94
C SER A 41 12.31 -6.30 -10.98
N ARG A 42 12.87 -7.43 -10.58
CA ARG A 42 12.32 -8.36 -9.59
C ARG A 42 13.18 -8.44 -8.32
N PHE A 43 14.07 -7.49 -8.12
CA PHE A 43 15.02 -7.52 -7.02
C PHE A 43 14.51 -6.65 -5.87
N LEU A 44 14.36 -7.28 -4.71
CA LEU A 44 14.27 -6.58 -3.43
C LEU A 44 15.70 -6.35 -2.92
N PRO A 45 15.93 -5.30 -2.13
CA PRO A 45 17.17 -5.18 -1.37
C PRO A 45 17.45 -6.43 -0.53
N SER A 46 18.71 -6.72 -0.31
CA SER A 46 19.16 -7.99 0.27
C SER A 46 18.77 -8.18 1.75
N THR A 47 18.49 -7.08 2.45
CA THR A 47 18.10 -7.11 3.88
C THR A 47 16.85 -6.28 4.12
N GLU A 48 16.11 -6.63 5.17
CA GLU A 48 14.92 -5.88 5.57
C GLU A 48 15.27 -4.43 5.98
N GLU A 49 16.41 -4.23 6.61
CA GLU A 49 16.93 -2.91 7.00
C GLU A 49 17.08 -2.00 5.78
N LYS A 50 17.72 -2.48 4.73
CA LYS A 50 17.87 -1.73 3.48
C LYS A 50 16.54 -1.43 2.79
N ILE A 51 15.54 -2.33 2.92
CA ILE A 51 14.19 -2.05 2.43
C ILE A 51 13.57 -0.90 3.22
N PHE A 52 13.69 -0.88 4.55
CA PHE A 52 13.18 0.21 5.38
C PHE A 52 13.88 1.53 5.10
N GLU A 53 15.17 1.53 4.83
CA GLU A 53 15.92 2.72 4.40
C GLU A 53 15.37 3.28 3.07
N LEU A 54 15.10 2.41 2.09
CA LEU A 54 14.45 2.80 0.85
C LEU A 54 13.05 3.36 1.07
N VAL A 55 12.25 2.70 1.92
CA VAL A 55 10.91 3.18 2.27
C VAL A 55 10.97 4.55 2.93
N ARG A 56 11.89 4.74 3.88
CA ARG A 56 12.14 6.04 4.52
C ARG A 56 12.50 7.11 3.50
N PHE A 57 13.37 6.78 2.56
CA PHE A 57 13.74 7.68 1.49
C PHE A 57 12.54 8.04 0.60
N MET A 58 11.75 7.04 0.20
CA MET A 58 10.59 7.23 -0.67
C MET A 58 9.49 8.06 0.00
N LEU A 59 9.26 7.86 1.29
CA LEU A 59 8.17 8.47 2.04
C LEU A 59 8.55 9.78 2.73
N LYS A 60 9.84 10.05 2.96
CA LYS A 60 10.33 11.26 3.64
C LYS A 60 9.57 11.51 4.95
N ASP A 61 8.91 12.67 5.06
CA ASP A 61 8.15 13.06 6.26
C ASP A 61 6.97 12.10 6.56
N ARG A 62 6.49 11.36 5.57
CA ARG A 62 5.40 10.38 5.72
C ARG A 62 5.86 9.02 6.23
N TYR A 63 7.17 8.82 6.41
CA TYR A 63 7.70 7.57 6.95
C TYR A 63 7.17 7.25 8.35
N THR A 64 7.04 8.25 9.22
CA THR A 64 6.43 8.09 10.55
C THR A 64 4.97 7.65 10.45
N THR A 65 4.23 8.19 9.48
CA THR A 65 2.85 7.79 9.19
C THR A 65 2.75 6.31 8.82
N PHE A 66 3.68 5.82 8.00
CA PHE A 66 3.79 4.41 7.66
C PHE A 66 4.07 3.54 8.88
N LEU A 67 5.04 3.91 9.72
CA LEU A 67 5.36 3.16 10.94
C LEU A 67 4.18 3.12 11.90
N ASN A 68 3.47 4.23 12.10
CA ASN A 68 2.27 4.28 12.93
C ASN A 68 1.18 3.35 12.40
N CYS A 69 0.99 3.27 11.09
CA CYS A 69 0.04 2.34 10.48
C CYS A 69 0.41 0.87 10.80
N ILE A 70 1.70 0.52 10.71
CA ILE A 70 2.17 -0.83 11.06
C ILE A 70 1.94 -1.13 12.54
N GLU A 71 2.25 -0.20 13.43
CA GLU A 71 2.02 -0.37 14.87
C GLU A 71 0.53 -0.51 15.20
N GLN A 72 -0.34 0.24 14.55
CA GLN A 72 -1.78 0.09 14.73
C GLN A 72 -2.27 -1.28 14.26
N LEU A 73 -1.73 -1.81 13.15
CA LEU A 73 -2.04 -3.18 12.72
C LEU A 73 -1.60 -4.20 13.78
N LYS A 74 -0.38 -4.11 14.29
CA LYS A 74 0.14 -5.03 15.33
C LYS A 74 -0.66 -4.96 16.62
N THR A 75 -1.13 -3.78 17.00
CA THR A 75 -1.94 -3.57 18.21
C THR A 75 -3.34 -4.20 18.08
N ASN A 76 -3.95 -4.12 16.90
CA ASN A 76 -5.33 -4.59 16.70
C ASN A 76 -5.44 -6.04 16.23
N PHE A 77 -4.35 -6.62 15.73
CA PHE A 77 -4.33 -7.98 15.19
C PHE A 77 -3.14 -8.77 15.76
N SER A 78 -3.40 -9.96 16.28
CA SER A 78 -2.37 -10.89 16.72
C SER A 78 -1.82 -11.75 15.57
N ASN A 79 -0.61 -12.29 15.74
CA ASN A 79 0.00 -13.25 14.82
C ASN A 79 0.09 -12.76 13.38
N LEU A 80 0.45 -11.48 13.20
CA LEU A 80 0.68 -10.92 11.88
C LEU A 80 2.05 -11.33 11.34
N VAL A 81 2.06 -11.70 10.07
CA VAL A 81 3.29 -11.89 9.30
C VAL A 81 3.35 -10.84 8.20
N PHE A 82 4.45 -10.13 8.15
CA PHE A 82 4.72 -9.07 7.20
C PHE A 82 5.77 -9.53 6.18
N VAL A 83 5.49 -9.37 4.91
CA VAL A 83 6.39 -9.78 3.83
C VAL A 83 6.48 -8.69 2.77
N TRP A 84 7.69 -8.22 2.51
CA TRP A 84 7.96 -7.30 1.42
C TRP A 84 7.86 -8.00 0.06
N LYS A 85 7.28 -7.30 -0.88
CA LYS A 85 7.21 -7.73 -2.28
C LYS A 85 7.45 -6.55 -3.21
N ILE A 86 8.01 -6.84 -4.36
CA ILE A 86 8.10 -5.87 -5.45
C ILE A 86 6.67 -5.53 -5.90
N GLY A 87 6.47 -4.25 -6.13
CA GLY A 87 5.20 -3.70 -6.52
C GLY A 87 4.76 -4.07 -7.93
N ASP A 88 3.59 -3.59 -8.24
CA ASP A 88 2.97 -3.67 -9.54
C ASP A 88 3.00 -2.30 -10.26
N LYS A 89 2.04 -2.08 -11.15
CA LYS A 89 1.91 -0.83 -11.90
C LYS A 89 1.59 0.41 -11.03
N ARG A 90 1.08 0.20 -9.81
CA ARG A 90 0.61 1.30 -8.94
C ARG A 90 1.64 1.68 -7.87
N ASN A 91 2.34 0.69 -7.33
CA ASN A 91 3.24 0.89 -6.22
C ASN A 91 4.60 0.25 -6.50
N ILE A 92 5.66 0.84 -5.96
CA ILE A 92 7.03 0.36 -6.12
C ILE A 92 7.25 -0.87 -5.24
N LEU A 93 6.79 -0.82 -4.00
CA LEU A 93 6.88 -1.90 -3.02
C LEU A 93 5.52 -2.20 -2.42
N TYR A 94 5.32 -3.45 -1.98
CA TYR A 94 4.20 -3.85 -1.14
C TYR A 94 4.70 -4.48 0.15
N TYR A 95 4.12 -4.04 1.24
CA TYR A 95 4.20 -4.73 2.51
C TYR A 95 2.92 -5.55 2.67
N LYS A 96 3.02 -6.84 2.32
CA LYS A 96 1.90 -7.78 2.41
C LYS A 96 1.72 -8.22 3.84
N VAL A 97 0.51 -8.10 4.37
CA VAL A 97 0.15 -8.46 5.74
C VAL A 97 -0.74 -9.68 5.73
N THR A 98 -0.32 -10.72 6.43
CA THR A 98 -1.07 -11.98 6.56
C THR A 98 -1.35 -12.30 8.03
N GLN A 99 -2.47 -12.95 8.28
CA GLN A 99 -2.84 -13.53 9.56
C GLN A 99 -3.31 -14.95 9.31
N ASN A 100 -2.77 -15.93 10.04
CA ASN A 100 -3.09 -17.35 9.85
C ASN A 100 -3.02 -17.78 8.37
N SER A 101 -1.94 -17.40 7.69
CA SER A 101 -1.68 -17.66 6.26
C SER A 101 -2.65 -16.98 5.27
N GLN A 102 -3.63 -16.21 5.75
CA GLN A 102 -4.55 -15.44 4.91
C GLN A 102 -4.10 -14.00 4.78
N VAL A 103 -4.13 -13.47 3.56
CA VAL A 103 -3.87 -12.04 3.33
C VAL A 103 -5.03 -11.24 3.89
N ILE A 104 -4.73 -10.34 4.84
CA ILE A 104 -5.73 -9.41 5.37
C ILE A 104 -5.68 -8.07 4.67
N CYS A 105 -4.48 -7.57 4.38
CA CYS A 105 -4.29 -6.33 3.62
C CYS A 105 -2.92 -6.30 2.96
N SER A 106 -2.67 -5.28 2.18
CA SER A 106 -1.33 -4.89 1.76
C SER A 106 -1.18 -3.38 1.81
N ILE A 107 0.03 -2.93 2.14
CA ILE A 107 0.40 -1.52 2.15
C ILE A 107 1.36 -1.31 0.99
N GLY A 108 0.93 -0.54 0.01
CA GLY A 108 1.71 -0.16 -1.15
C GLY A 108 2.50 1.12 -0.87
N ILE A 109 3.75 1.14 -1.28
CA ILE A 109 4.65 2.28 -1.15
C ILE A 109 4.98 2.80 -2.55
N HIS A 110 4.78 4.07 -2.72
CA HIS A 110 5.23 4.84 -3.87
C HIS A 110 5.90 6.13 -3.38
N LEU A 111 6.45 6.94 -4.27
CA LEU A 111 7.03 8.22 -3.89
C LEU A 111 5.98 9.11 -3.21
N ASP A 112 6.28 9.52 -1.99
CA ASP A 112 5.43 10.37 -1.14
C ASP A 112 3.98 9.86 -0.93
N THR A 113 3.71 8.55 -1.18
CA THR A 113 2.36 7.99 -1.08
C THR A 113 2.35 6.64 -0.37
N ILE A 114 1.35 6.41 0.47
CA ILE A 114 1.10 5.15 1.15
C ILE A 114 -0.31 4.71 0.77
N GLU A 115 -0.44 3.57 0.09
CA GLU A 115 -1.73 3.02 -0.32
C GLU A 115 -2.09 1.78 0.51
N GLY A 116 -3.19 1.84 1.26
CA GLY A 116 -3.79 0.66 1.89
C GLY A 116 -4.69 -0.08 0.91
N ARG A 117 -4.54 -1.40 0.82
CA ARG A 117 -5.36 -2.25 -0.04
C ARG A 117 -6.03 -3.35 0.76
N ILE A 118 -7.35 -3.43 0.68
CA ILE A 118 -8.18 -4.47 1.30
C ILE A 118 -8.98 -5.16 0.21
N THR A 119 -9.11 -6.48 0.33
CA THR A 119 -10.01 -7.25 -0.54
C THR A 119 -11.15 -7.81 0.30
N LEU A 120 -12.36 -7.33 0.07
CA LEU A 120 -13.58 -7.80 0.73
C LEU A 120 -14.26 -8.86 -0.12
N ASP A 121 -14.63 -9.99 0.48
CA ASP A 121 -15.57 -10.95 -0.09
C ASP A 121 -17.02 -10.47 0.06
N LYS A 122 -17.98 -11.22 -0.45
CA LYS A 122 -19.38 -10.85 -0.38
C LYS A 122 -19.86 -10.64 1.05
N LYS A 123 -19.56 -11.57 1.97
CA LYS A 123 -19.97 -11.50 3.38
C LYS A 123 -19.42 -10.26 4.08
N SER A 124 -18.16 -9.94 3.82
CA SER A 124 -17.52 -8.71 4.34
C SER A 124 -18.12 -7.44 3.74
N CYS A 125 -18.53 -7.47 2.47
CA CYS A 125 -19.26 -6.35 1.85
C CYS A 125 -20.64 -6.15 2.50
N ASP A 126 -21.38 -7.22 2.73
CA ASP A 126 -22.69 -7.16 3.40
C ASP A 126 -22.54 -6.62 4.83
N THR A 127 -21.49 -7.06 5.55
CA THR A 127 -21.17 -6.53 6.88
C THR A 127 -20.82 -5.04 6.82
N PHE A 128 -20.04 -4.61 5.83
CA PHE A 128 -19.74 -3.18 5.64
C PHE A 128 -21.01 -2.36 5.42
N GLU A 129 -21.95 -2.83 4.59
CA GLU A 129 -23.21 -2.11 4.34
C GLU A 129 -24.05 -1.93 5.61
N ILE A 130 -24.11 -2.93 6.52
CA ILE A 130 -24.79 -2.83 7.81
C ILE A 130 -24.16 -1.71 8.67
N HIS A 131 -22.84 -1.62 8.67
CA HIS A 131 -22.07 -0.68 9.48
C HIS A 131 -21.72 0.63 8.74
N ARG A 132 -22.26 0.83 7.54
CA ARG A 132 -21.90 1.94 6.65
C ARG A 132 -21.97 3.32 7.33
N LYS A 133 -22.94 3.53 8.21
CA LYS A 133 -23.13 4.80 8.92
C LYS A 133 -22.05 5.10 9.97
N GLU A 134 -21.30 4.08 10.40
CA GLU A 134 -20.17 4.23 11.33
C GLU A 134 -18.95 4.86 10.64
N PHE A 135 -18.88 4.74 9.33
CA PHE A 135 -17.92 5.45 8.50
C PHE A 135 -18.46 6.87 8.26
N ALA A 136 -18.11 7.79 9.13
CA ALA A 136 -18.61 9.17 9.13
C ALA A 136 -18.23 9.96 7.88
N ARG A 137 -17.45 9.38 6.95
CA ARG A 137 -16.94 10.09 5.80
C ARG A 137 -17.51 9.56 4.50
N MET A 138 -18.09 10.46 3.77
CA MET A 138 -18.49 10.29 2.38
C MET A 138 -17.38 9.65 1.54
N GLN A 139 -16.12 9.88 1.90
CA GLN A 139 -14.95 9.41 1.16
C GLN A 139 -14.80 7.88 1.21
N THR A 140 -14.91 7.24 2.39
CA THR A 140 -14.86 5.78 2.50
C THR A 140 -16.08 5.11 1.89
N GLN A 141 -17.26 5.71 2.07
CA GLN A 141 -18.48 5.26 1.39
C GLN A 141 -18.35 5.36 -0.12
N TRP A 142 -17.81 6.46 -0.62
CA TRP A 142 -17.54 6.65 -2.05
C TRP A 142 -16.52 5.64 -2.59
N ILE A 143 -15.42 5.38 -1.86
CA ILE A 143 -14.45 4.32 -2.23
C ILE A 143 -15.16 2.97 -2.37
N PHE A 144 -16.04 2.64 -1.43
CA PHE A 144 -16.79 1.38 -1.47
C PHE A 144 -17.76 1.34 -2.64
N ASP A 145 -18.49 2.42 -2.92
CA ASP A 145 -19.51 2.49 -3.97
C ASP A 145 -18.91 2.45 -5.38
N THR A 146 -17.80 3.15 -5.59
CA THR A 146 -17.16 3.28 -6.91
C THR A 146 -16.41 2.03 -7.37
N VAL A 147 -16.04 1.14 -6.43
CA VAL A 147 -15.32 -0.08 -6.79
C VAL A 147 -16.30 -1.17 -7.24
N PRO A 148 -16.15 -1.67 -8.48
CA PRO A 148 -17.03 -2.73 -8.96
C PRO A 148 -16.80 -4.05 -8.22
N PHE A 149 -17.87 -4.79 -8.03
CA PHE A 149 -17.82 -6.16 -7.53
C PHE A 149 -17.34 -7.08 -8.66
N LYS A 150 -16.17 -7.68 -8.51
CA LYS A 150 -15.55 -8.55 -9.52
C LYS A 150 -15.10 -9.87 -8.89
N ASN A 151 -15.50 -10.99 -9.49
CA ASN A 151 -15.18 -12.33 -9.00
C ASN A 151 -15.55 -12.52 -7.51
N ASN A 152 -16.75 -12.09 -7.14
CA ASN A 152 -17.26 -12.12 -5.77
C ASN A 152 -16.39 -11.36 -4.75
N LYS A 153 -15.66 -10.34 -5.18
CA LYS A 153 -14.78 -9.54 -4.33
C LYS A 153 -14.78 -8.07 -4.73
N LYS A 154 -14.61 -7.17 -3.74
CA LYS A 154 -14.26 -5.76 -3.94
C LYS A 154 -12.84 -5.52 -3.47
N LYS A 155 -12.05 -4.75 -4.24
CA LYS A 155 -10.69 -4.33 -3.86
C LYS A 155 -10.71 -2.85 -3.54
N LEU A 156 -10.71 -2.51 -2.26
CA LEU A 156 -10.70 -1.14 -1.79
C LEU A 156 -9.26 -0.61 -1.69
N TYR A 157 -9.09 0.65 -2.02
CA TYR A 157 -7.82 1.37 -1.98
C TYR A 157 -7.98 2.63 -1.14
N PHE A 158 -7.12 2.80 -0.14
CA PHE A 158 -7.13 3.92 0.79
C PHE A 158 -5.82 4.68 0.67
N ASP A 159 -5.90 6.00 0.63
CA ASP A 159 -4.73 6.84 0.83
C ASP A 159 -4.42 6.92 2.32
N LEU A 160 -3.41 6.17 2.75
CA LEU A 160 -3.01 6.11 4.16
C LEU A 160 -2.10 7.29 4.56
N THR A 161 -1.84 8.23 3.68
CA THR A 161 -1.22 9.50 4.06
C THR A 161 -2.19 10.40 4.82
N GLU A 162 -3.49 10.14 4.65
CA GLU A 162 -4.58 10.85 5.34
C GLU A 162 -4.95 10.13 6.66
N PRO A 163 -4.75 10.75 7.84
CA PRO A 163 -4.97 10.09 9.14
C PRO A 163 -6.37 9.51 9.30
N VAL A 164 -7.33 10.13 8.65
CA VAL A 164 -8.73 9.70 8.74
C VAL A 164 -8.99 8.47 7.92
N LEU A 165 -8.41 8.37 6.73
CA LEU A 165 -8.49 7.17 5.91
C LEU A 165 -7.70 6.01 6.53
N GLN A 166 -6.65 6.27 7.32
CA GLN A 166 -6.01 5.23 8.13
C GLN A 166 -6.97 4.63 9.15
N LYS A 167 -7.71 5.47 9.88
CA LYS A 167 -8.71 5.02 10.85
C LYS A 167 -9.79 4.17 10.18
N ASP A 168 -10.32 4.64 9.06
CA ASP A 168 -11.34 3.92 8.31
C ASP A 168 -10.79 2.60 7.73
N PHE A 169 -9.57 2.59 7.23
CA PHE A 169 -8.88 1.39 6.77
C PHE A 169 -8.81 0.31 7.86
N LEU A 170 -8.39 0.68 9.07
CA LEU A 170 -8.35 -0.24 10.22
C LEU A 170 -9.74 -0.72 10.60
N GLN A 171 -10.73 0.17 10.61
CA GLN A 171 -12.11 -0.18 10.93
C GLN A 171 -12.69 -1.17 9.93
N VAL A 172 -12.43 -1.00 8.62
CA VAL A 172 -12.83 -1.95 7.59
C VAL A 172 -12.17 -3.32 7.79
N LEU A 173 -10.88 -3.36 8.17
CA LEU A 173 -10.20 -4.61 8.49
C LEU A 173 -10.81 -5.32 9.71
N LEU A 174 -11.18 -4.57 10.75
CA LEU A 174 -11.84 -5.12 11.93
C LEU A 174 -13.23 -5.67 11.61
N LEU A 175 -14.00 -5.00 10.75
CA LEU A 175 -15.29 -5.51 10.26
C LEU A 175 -15.11 -6.79 9.43
N GLN A 176 -14.12 -6.84 8.54
CA GLN A 176 -13.80 -8.03 7.77
C GLN A 176 -13.50 -9.24 8.68
N ARG A 177 -12.82 -9.01 9.82
CA ARG A 177 -12.55 -10.06 10.81
C ARG A 177 -13.82 -10.56 11.49
N LYS A 178 -14.75 -9.66 11.83
CA LYS A 178 -16.04 -10.02 12.45
C LYS A 178 -16.94 -10.83 11.49
N ALA A 179 -16.77 -10.61 10.19
CA ALA A 179 -17.55 -11.31 9.16
C ALA A 179 -17.09 -12.75 8.91
N LYS A 180 -15.89 -13.14 9.32
CA LYS A 180 -15.36 -14.52 9.19
C LYS A 180 -15.79 -15.40 10.35
#